data_0bc42e626c9153f704c0c0c6c0b553c4
#
_entry.id   0bc42e626c9153f704c0c0c6c0b553c4
#
_cell.length_a   1.000
_cell.length_b   1.000
_cell.length_c   1.000
_cell.angle_alpha   90.00
_cell.angle_beta   90.00
_cell.angle_gamma   90.00
#
_symmetry.space_group_name_H-M   'P 1'
#
loop_
_entity.id
_entity.type
_entity.pdbx_description
1 polymer ?
#
loop_
_entity_poly.entity_id
_entity_poly.type
_entity_poly.pdbx_seq_one_letter_code
_entity_poly.pdbx_strand_id
1 'polypeptide(L)'
;MKPLFLAPMAGITDKPFRQMVRKFGKQTLFTEMVGVESLLRSHPVTQKMMQVADEENIVVQLVGPDAAHLAEAAKLAEDMGIEAIDINMGCPVKKLISNYSGAKLMLEPERAADIVNAVSNAVKIPVSVKMRLGWDEKRQNAIEFARLMFQSGASRLTVHGRTKDQGYSGHADWQAIAEVKRAVSIPVIANGDIVDRMSALSAESITGADGLMIGRGALGRPWILSEIETGKKPEFNLADLVLEHLDLMLDYYGLHGLKVARKHIAWYAKGKKGLAEFCQKVYVETDLKKVKQMIKDFFEGEG
;
A
#
# COMPACT_ATOMS: atom_id res chain seq x y z
N MET A 1 17.46 4.82 11.41
CA MET A 1 16.07 4.41 11.20
C MET A 1 16.02 3.21 10.26
N LYS A 2 15.12 2.28 10.47
CA LYS A 2 14.93 1.11 9.61
C LYS A 2 14.33 1.51 8.24
N PRO A 3 14.48 0.67 7.20
CA PRO A 3 13.88 0.91 5.89
C PRO A 3 12.38 1.21 5.97
N LEU A 4 11.92 2.16 5.16
CA LEU A 4 10.53 2.59 5.09
C LEU A 4 9.88 2.12 3.79
N PHE A 5 8.61 1.76 3.89
CA PHE A 5 7.80 1.22 2.79
C PHE A 5 6.48 1.96 2.67
N LEU A 6 6.03 2.22 1.44
CA LEU A 6 4.64 2.65 1.18
C LEU A 6 3.74 1.43 1.05
N ALA A 7 2.67 1.37 1.83
CA ALA A 7 1.73 0.25 1.80
C ALA A 7 0.91 0.19 0.50
N PRO A 8 0.55 -1.02 0.03
CA PRO A 8 -0.43 -1.19 -1.05
C PRO A 8 -1.83 -0.74 -0.57
N MET A 9 -2.43 0.21 -1.28
CA MET A 9 -3.75 0.76 -0.94
C MET A 9 -4.59 0.93 -2.21
N ALA A 10 -5.64 0.11 -2.36
CA ALA A 10 -6.52 0.13 -3.51
C ALA A 10 -7.16 1.51 -3.75
N GLY A 11 -7.08 1.98 -4.98
CA GLY A 11 -7.54 3.32 -5.39
C GLY A 11 -6.65 4.46 -4.89
N ILE A 12 -5.51 4.21 -4.27
CA ILE A 12 -4.66 5.24 -3.65
C ILE A 12 -3.22 5.16 -4.15
N THR A 13 -2.57 3.99 -4.05
CA THR A 13 -1.17 3.84 -4.46
C THR A 13 -1.03 3.46 -5.92
N ASP A 14 -1.81 4.15 -6.77
CA ASP A 14 -1.68 4.15 -8.22
C ASP A 14 -0.36 4.82 -8.65
N LYS A 15 -0.03 4.71 -9.92
CA LYS A 15 1.23 5.27 -10.46
C LYS A 15 1.38 6.77 -10.16
N PRO A 16 0.36 7.64 -10.38
CA PRO A 16 0.44 9.05 -10.03
C PRO A 16 0.82 9.29 -8.57
N PHE A 17 0.18 8.61 -7.62
CA PHE A 17 0.50 8.79 -6.20
C PHE A 17 1.92 8.30 -5.87
N ARG A 18 2.36 7.17 -6.43
CA ARG A 18 3.72 6.68 -6.23
C ARG A 18 4.76 7.65 -6.81
N GLN A 19 4.49 8.27 -7.96
CA GLN A 19 5.34 9.32 -8.53
C GLN A 19 5.46 10.53 -7.58
N MET A 20 4.34 10.93 -6.96
CA MET A 20 4.38 11.99 -5.93
C MET A 20 5.23 11.60 -4.72
N VAL A 21 5.16 10.34 -4.25
CA VAL A 21 6.01 9.86 -3.15
C VAL A 21 7.48 9.82 -3.57
N ARG A 22 7.77 9.37 -4.80
CA ARG A 22 9.11 9.22 -5.35
C ARG A 22 9.88 10.54 -5.44
N LYS A 23 9.21 11.67 -5.58
CA LYS A 23 9.82 13.02 -5.53
C LYS A 23 10.59 13.29 -4.23
N PHE A 24 10.22 12.63 -3.16
CA PHE A 24 10.78 12.87 -1.83
C PHE A 24 11.76 11.80 -1.35
N GLY A 25 11.98 10.72 -2.11
CA GLY A 25 12.93 9.70 -1.72
C GLY A 25 12.85 8.41 -2.52
N LYS A 26 13.77 7.49 -2.20
CA LYS A 26 13.96 6.22 -2.91
C LYS A 26 13.47 5.01 -2.11
N GLN A 27 12.54 5.20 -1.16
CA GLN A 27 11.96 4.12 -0.36
C GLN A 27 11.23 3.11 -1.26
N THR A 28 11.04 1.89 -0.75
CA THR A 28 10.29 0.86 -1.48
C THR A 28 8.79 1.16 -1.48
N LEU A 29 8.19 1.18 -2.65
CA LEU A 29 6.78 1.45 -2.85
C LEU A 29 6.06 0.19 -3.33
N PHE A 30 4.81 0.02 -2.92
CA PHE A 30 3.95 -1.06 -3.38
C PHE A 30 2.90 -0.52 -4.33
N THR A 31 2.57 -1.31 -5.36
CA THR A 31 1.43 -1.02 -6.23
C THR A 31 0.11 -1.18 -5.46
N GLU A 32 -1.00 -0.82 -6.07
CA GLU A 32 -2.30 -1.34 -5.66
C GLU A 32 -2.34 -2.87 -5.80
N MET A 33 -3.37 -3.50 -5.21
CA MET A 33 -3.59 -4.94 -5.39
C MET A 33 -3.97 -5.28 -6.84
N VAL A 34 -3.20 -6.11 -7.49
CA VAL A 34 -3.44 -6.63 -8.85
C VAL A 34 -4.17 -7.97 -8.74
N GLY A 35 -5.40 -8.02 -9.22
CA GLY A 35 -6.18 -9.26 -9.28
C GLY A 35 -5.65 -10.19 -10.36
N VAL A 36 -5.21 -11.40 -9.98
CA VAL A 36 -4.56 -12.35 -10.92
C VAL A 36 -5.46 -12.77 -12.07
N GLU A 37 -6.74 -13.03 -11.83
CA GLU A 37 -7.69 -13.37 -12.89
C GLU A 37 -7.82 -12.24 -13.94
N SER A 38 -7.83 -10.99 -13.51
CA SER A 38 -7.90 -9.83 -14.40
C SER A 38 -6.58 -9.65 -15.16
N LEU A 39 -5.45 -9.95 -14.53
CA LEU A 39 -4.14 -9.89 -15.15
C LEU A 39 -4.03 -10.93 -16.27
N LEU A 40 -4.34 -12.19 -15.98
CA LEU A 40 -4.26 -13.31 -16.92
C LEU A 40 -5.24 -13.14 -18.10
N ARG A 41 -6.39 -12.49 -17.89
CA ARG A 41 -7.32 -12.13 -18.97
C ARG A 41 -6.94 -10.85 -19.72
N SER A 42 -5.76 -10.29 -19.47
CA SER A 42 -5.26 -9.07 -20.11
C SER A 42 -6.21 -7.87 -19.98
N HIS A 43 -6.89 -7.74 -18.83
CA HIS A 43 -7.81 -6.63 -18.62
C HIS A 43 -7.06 -5.29 -18.67
N PRO A 44 -7.50 -4.30 -19.49
CA PRO A 44 -6.72 -3.08 -19.76
C PRO A 44 -6.28 -2.30 -18.51
N VAL A 45 -7.18 -2.19 -17.52
CA VAL A 45 -6.86 -1.50 -16.26
C VAL A 45 -5.74 -2.23 -15.51
N THR A 46 -5.80 -3.56 -15.45
CA THR A 46 -4.80 -4.38 -14.76
C THR A 46 -3.46 -4.34 -15.48
N GLN A 47 -3.47 -4.42 -16.81
CA GLN A 47 -2.26 -4.25 -17.63
C GLN A 47 -1.59 -2.90 -17.38
N LYS A 48 -2.39 -1.84 -17.26
CA LYS A 48 -1.88 -0.50 -16.94
C LYS A 48 -1.26 -0.42 -15.55
N MET A 49 -1.83 -1.11 -14.54
CA MET A 49 -1.27 -1.19 -13.18
C MET A 49 0.10 -1.90 -13.15
N MET A 50 0.36 -2.80 -14.11
CA MET A 50 1.62 -3.54 -14.26
C MET A 50 2.72 -2.74 -14.96
N GLN A 51 2.42 -1.58 -15.55
CA GLN A 51 3.40 -0.72 -16.22
C GLN A 51 4.25 0.05 -15.20
N VAL A 52 5.19 -0.63 -14.58
CA VAL A 52 6.08 -0.09 -13.54
C VAL A 52 7.56 -0.12 -13.92
N ALA A 53 7.91 -0.51 -15.15
CA ALA A 53 9.30 -0.64 -15.61
C ALA A 53 10.11 0.67 -15.57
N ASP A 54 9.44 1.81 -15.53
CA ASP A 54 10.02 3.16 -15.35
C ASP A 54 10.08 3.62 -13.88
N GLU A 55 9.70 2.75 -12.92
CA GLU A 55 9.69 3.04 -11.49
C GLU A 55 10.76 2.20 -10.77
N GLU A 56 11.61 2.82 -9.98
CA GLU A 56 12.62 2.13 -9.16
C GLU A 56 12.03 1.63 -7.84
N ASN A 57 12.54 0.52 -7.29
CA ASN A 57 12.18 -0.03 -5.98
C ASN A 57 10.67 -0.26 -5.82
N ILE A 58 10.02 -0.85 -6.81
CA ILE A 58 8.58 -1.17 -6.79
C ILE A 58 8.37 -2.65 -6.50
N VAL A 59 7.41 -2.93 -5.64
CA VAL A 59 6.88 -4.28 -5.37
C VAL A 59 5.47 -4.35 -5.93
N VAL A 60 5.21 -5.30 -6.81
CA VAL A 60 3.86 -5.56 -7.32
C VAL A 60 3.11 -6.48 -6.37
N GLN A 61 1.97 -6.03 -5.86
CA GLN A 61 1.14 -6.86 -4.99
C GLN A 61 0.08 -7.61 -5.78
N LEU A 62 0.15 -8.94 -5.75
CA LEU A 62 -0.83 -9.84 -6.37
C LEU A 62 -1.89 -10.29 -5.35
N VAL A 63 -3.11 -10.52 -5.83
CA VAL A 63 -4.21 -11.09 -5.03
C VAL A 63 -5.02 -12.08 -5.87
N GLY A 64 -5.25 -13.25 -5.32
CA GLY A 64 -6.00 -14.32 -5.98
C GLY A 64 -6.34 -15.46 -5.02
N PRO A 65 -7.22 -16.38 -5.45
CA PRO A 65 -7.74 -17.46 -4.61
C PRO A 65 -6.93 -18.76 -4.65
N ASP A 66 -6.11 -18.96 -5.66
CA ASP A 66 -5.47 -20.26 -5.90
C ASP A 66 -4.01 -20.17 -6.36
N ALA A 67 -3.28 -21.25 -6.13
CA ALA A 67 -1.85 -21.34 -6.35
C ALA A 67 -1.46 -21.27 -7.84
N ALA A 68 -2.25 -21.91 -8.71
CA ALA A 68 -1.92 -22.03 -10.14
C ALA A 68 -1.98 -20.65 -10.82
N HIS A 69 -3.10 -19.90 -10.65
CA HIS A 69 -3.24 -18.57 -11.22
C HIS A 69 -2.25 -17.57 -10.62
N LEU A 70 -1.95 -17.67 -9.31
CA LEU A 70 -0.94 -16.79 -8.69
C LEU A 70 0.46 -17.07 -9.23
N ALA A 71 0.84 -18.33 -9.43
CA ALA A 71 2.12 -18.71 -10.00
C ALA A 71 2.24 -18.27 -11.48
N GLU A 72 1.18 -18.42 -12.27
CA GLU A 72 1.15 -17.95 -13.67
C GLU A 72 1.24 -16.43 -13.75
N ALA A 73 0.47 -15.71 -12.92
CA ALA A 73 0.53 -14.26 -12.85
C ALA A 73 1.89 -13.75 -12.38
N ALA A 74 2.56 -14.46 -11.47
CA ALA A 74 3.90 -14.13 -11.01
C ALA A 74 4.94 -14.27 -12.11
N LYS A 75 4.88 -15.35 -12.92
CA LYS A 75 5.75 -15.52 -14.10
C LYS A 75 5.55 -14.38 -15.11
N LEU A 76 4.28 -14.07 -15.41
CA LEU A 76 3.97 -12.97 -16.29
C LEU A 76 4.53 -11.64 -15.76
N ALA A 77 4.45 -11.40 -14.45
CA ALA A 77 5.03 -10.21 -13.83
C ALA A 77 6.56 -10.18 -13.96
N GLU A 78 7.26 -11.30 -13.70
CA GLU A 78 8.71 -11.43 -13.89
C GLU A 78 9.12 -11.19 -15.35
N ASP A 79 8.38 -11.76 -16.30
CA ASP A 79 8.60 -11.56 -17.74
C ASP A 79 8.40 -10.10 -18.18
N MET A 80 7.57 -9.33 -17.46
CA MET A 80 7.40 -7.89 -17.64
C MET A 80 8.50 -7.04 -16.97
N GLY A 81 9.50 -7.67 -16.35
CA GLY A 81 10.63 -7.01 -15.70
C GLY A 81 10.33 -6.55 -14.26
N ILE A 82 9.31 -7.08 -13.61
CA ILE A 82 9.05 -6.83 -12.20
C ILE A 82 10.14 -7.49 -11.36
N GLU A 83 10.70 -6.76 -10.40
CA GLU A 83 11.84 -7.21 -9.59
C GLU A 83 11.45 -7.82 -8.23
N ALA A 84 10.21 -7.65 -7.79
CA ALA A 84 9.70 -8.22 -6.54
C ALA A 84 8.17 -8.32 -6.53
N ILE A 85 7.68 -9.39 -5.94
CA ILE A 85 6.24 -9.68 -5.80
C ILE A 85 5.86 -9.74 -4.32
N ASP A 86 4.66 -9.30 -4.02
CA ASP A 86 4.01 -9.47 -2.72
C ASP A 86 2.65 -10.15 -2.88
N ILE A 87 2.35 -11.10 -2.00
CA ILE A 87 1.05 -11.79 -1.99
C ILE A 87 0.18 -11.18 -0.90
N ASN A 88 -1.02 -10.68 -1.29
CA ASN A 88 -1.96 -10.11 -0.35
C ASN A 88 -2.72 -11.20 0.42
N MET A 89 -2.49 -11.27 1.74
CA MET A 89 -3.20 -12.15 2.68
C MET A 89 -3.82 -11.35 3.84
N GLY A 90 -4.07 -10.03 3.63
CA GLY A 90 -4.56 -9.16 4.70
C GLY A 90 -5.75 -8.27 4.33
N CYS A 91 -6.18 -8.21 3.07
CA CYS A 91 -7.26 -7.33 2.64
C CYS A 91 -8.63 -7.81 3.18
N PRO A 92 -9.39 -6.95 3.91
CA PRO A 92 -10.65 -7.34 4.53
C PRO A 92 -11.88 -7.11 3.64
N VAL A 93 -11.70 -6.72 2.38
CA VAL A 93 -12.80 -6.37 1.46
C VAL A 93 -13.68 -7.58 1.17
N LYS A 94 -15.00 -7.45 1.34
CA LYS A 94 -15.97 -8.53 1.18
C LYS A 94 -15.83 -9.32 -0.14
N LYS A 95 -15.63 -8.62 -1.26
CA LYS A 95 -15.46 -9.24 -2.59
C LYS A 95 -14.26 -10.22 -2.64
N LEU A 96 -13.15 -9.89 -1.99
CA LEU A 96 -11.98 -10.78 -1.92
C LEU A 96 -12.21 -11.94 -0.97
N ILE A 97 -12.84 -11.67 0.18
CA ILE A 97 -13.18 -12.69 1.18
C ILE A 97 -14.13 -13.73 0.59
N SER A 98 -15.17 -13.31 -0.15
CA SER A 98 -16.09 -14.24 -0.80
C SER A 98 -15.44 -15.07 -1.91
N ASN A 99 -14.33 -14.58 -2.48
CA ASN A 99 -13.51 -15.30 -3.46
C ASN A 99 -12.28 -15.97 -2.81
N TYR A 100 -12.34 -16.33 -1.53
CA TYR A 100 -11.28 -17.04 -0.81
C TYR A 100 -9.88 -16.39 -0.94
N SER A 101 -9.81 -15.06 -1.00
CA SER A 101 -8.57 -14.29 -1.19
C SER A 101 -8.35 -13.29 -0.05
N GLY A 102 -7.20 -12.64 -0.03
CA GLY A 102 -6.87 -11.63 0.97
C GLY A 102 -6.89 -12.20 2.39
N ALA A 103 -7.52 -11.53 3.34
CA ALA A 103 -7.56 -11.94 4.75
C ALA A 103 -8.24 -13.32 4.98
N LYS A 104 -9.04 -13.80 4.03
CA LYS A 104 -9.66 -15.13 4.12
C LYS A 104 -8.62 -16.25 4.18
N LEU A 105 -7.47 -16.07 3.52
CA LEU A 105 -6.36 -17.04 3.52
C LEU A 105 -5.79 -17.28 4.93
N MET A 106 -5.92 -16.33 5.85
CA MET A 106 -5.50 -16.55 7.24
C MET A 106 -6.36 -17.60 7.98
N LEU A 107 -7.55 -17.92 7.49
CA LEU A 107 -8.38 -19.03 7.98
C LEU A 107 -8.06 -20.36 7.29
N GLU A 108 -7.23 -20.35 6.25
CA GLU A 108 -6.87 -21.50 5.42
C GLU A 108 -5.33 -21.58 5.27
N PRO A 109 -4.58 -21.81 6.38
CA PRO A 109 -3.12 -21.69 6.37
C PRO A 109 -2.44 -22.63 5.35
N GLU A 110 -2.93 -23.84 5.19
CA GLU A 110 -2.38 -24.82 4.24
C GLU A 110 -2.52 -24.32 2.79
N ARG A 111 -3.68 -23.77 2.46
CA ARG A 111 -3.90 -23.16 1.14
C ARG A 111 -3.01 -21.94 0.92
N ALA A 112 -2.80 -21.13 1.95
CA ALA A 112 -1.87 -20.00 1.88
C ALA A 112 -0.44 -20.48 1.64
N ALA A 113 -0.04 -21.58 2.30
CA ALA A 113 1.26 -22.23 2.11
C ALA A 113 1.44 -22.75 0.68
N ASP A 114 0.43 -23.44 0.14
CA ASP A 114 0.44 -23.92 -1.24
C ASP A 114 0.60 -22.78 -2.25
N ILE A 115 -0.07 -21.64 -2.00
CA ILE A 115 0.06 -20.43 -2.82
C ILE A 115 1.50 -19.91 -2.79
N VAL A 116 2.07 -19.70 -1.58
CA VAL A 116 3.43 -19.16 -1.46
C VAL A 116 4.44 -20.11 -2.09
N ASN A 117 4.33 -21.40 -1.84
CA ASN A 117 5.22 -22.42 -2.41
C ASN A 117 5.15 -22.41 -3.95
N ALA A 118 3.94 -22.42 -4.52
CA ALA A 118 3.77 -22.40 -5.98
C ALA A 118 4.37 -21.13 -6.61
N VAL A 119 4.13 -19.96 -6.01
CA VAL A 119 4.66 -18.70 -6.52
C VAL A 119 6.18 -18.65 -6.38
N SER A 120 6.73 -18.98 -5.20
CA SER A 120 8.18 -18.95 -4.95
C SER A 120 8.97 -19.92 -5.82
N ASN A 121 8.38 -21.06 -6.20
CA ASN A 121 8.99 -21.99 -7.15
C ASN A 121 8.83 -21.58 -8.62
N ALA A 122 7.88 -20.71 -8.92
CA ALA A 122 7.59 -20.29 -10.29
C ALA A 122 8.49 -19.17 -10.79
N VAL A 123 9.04 -18.32 -9.89
CA VAL A 123 9.83 -17.13 -10.23
C VAL A 123 11.18 -17.14 -9.50
N LYS A 124 12.13 -16.35 -10.01
CA LYS A 124 13.46 -16.14 -9.40
C LYS A 124 13.52 -14.88 -8.52
N ILE A 125 12.58 -13.97 -8.73
CA ILE A 125 12.47 -12.72 -7.98
C ILE A 125 11.93 -12.95 -6.57
N PRO A 126 12.25 -12.09 -5.58
CA PRO A 126 11.78 -12.24 -4.21
C PRO A 126 10.25 -12.22 -4.11
N VAL A 127 9.70 -13.16 -3.33
CA VAL A 127 8.27 -13.24 -3.02
C VAL A 127 8.05 -12.90 -1.55
N SER A 128 7.24 -11.89 -1.27
CA SER A 128 6.85 -11.49 0.10
C SER A 128 5.36 -11.72 0.35
N VAL A 129 4.97 -11.70 1.62
CA VAL A 129 3.57 -11.87 2.04
C VAL A 129 3.17 -10.71 2.94
N LYS A 130 2.01 -10.09 2.65
CA LYS A 130 1.42 -9.08 3.52
C LYS A 130 0.17 -9.64 4.21
N MET A 131 0.21 -9.75 5.54
CA MET A 131 -0.77 -10.42 6.38
C MET A 131 -1.29 -9.52 7.51
N ARG A 132 -2.23 -10.03 8.29
CA ARG A 132 -2.75 -9.44 9.53
C ARG A 132 -2.42 -10.34 10.72
N LEU A 133 -2.97 -10.02 11.93
CA LEU A 133 -2.81 -10.85 13.14
C LEU A 133 -3.70 -12.10 13.13
N GLY A 134 -4.70 -12.13 12.26
CA GLY A 134 -5.68 -13.20 12.17
C GLY A 134 -7.02 -12.67 11.69
N TRP A 135 -8.05 -13.51 11.83
CA TRP A 135 -9.40 -13.19 11.38
C TRP A 135 -10.13 -12.25 12.36
N ASP A 136 -10.22 -12.65 13.61
CA ASP A 136 -10.86 -11.92 14.70
C ASP A 136 -10.07 -12.14 16.01
N GLU A 137 -10.55 -11.58 17.10
CA GLU A 137 -9.89 -11.64 18.41
C GLU A 137 -9.66 -13.09 18.91
N LYS A 138 -10.58 -14.00 18.59
CA LYS A 138 -10.51 -15.41 19.00
C LYS A 138 -9.69 -16.29 18.06
N ARG A 139 -9.48 -15.83 16.83
CA ARG A 139 -8.78 -16.56 15.75
C ARG A 139 -7.58 -15.74 15.28
N GLN A 140 -6.69 -15.45 16.20
CA GLN A 140 -5.38 -14.89 15.92
C GLN A 140 -4.39 -16.05 15.76
N ASN A 141 -3.72 -16.09 14.61
CA ASN A 141 -2.77 -17.15 14.26
C ASN A 141 -1.52 -16.62 13.58
N ALA A 142 -1.19 -15.33 13.79
CA ALA A 142 -0.11 -14.66 13.06
C ALA A 142 1.25 -15.37 13.18
N ILE A 143 1.56 -15.93 14.36
CA ILE A 143 2.87 -16.58 14.63
C ILE A 143 3.02 -17.86 13.81
N GLU A 144 2.04 -18.76 13.93
CA GLU A 144 2.01 -20.04 13.21
C GLU A 144 1.93 -19.81 11.70
N PHE A 145 1.08 -18.85 11.29
CA PHE A 145 0.94 -18.46 9.90
C PHE A 145 2.26 -17.91 9.32
N ALA A 146 2.96 -17.05 10.07
CA ALA A 146 4.24 -16.50 9.66
C ALA A 146 5.31 -17.59 9.48
N ARG A 147 5.38 -18.57 10.40
CA ARG A 147 6.29 -19.71 10.29
C ARG A 147 6.00 -20.53 9.04
N LEU A 148 4.73 -20.79 8.78
CA LEU A 148 4.31 -21.55 7.62
C LEU A 148 4.62 -20.80 6.30
N MET A 149 4.37 -19.49 6.23
CA MET A 149 4.73 -18.69 5.05
C MET A 149 6.25 -18.69 4.81
N PHE A 150 7.06 -18.58 5.87
CA PHE A 150 8.51 -18.68 5.76
C PHE A 150 8.93 -20.06 5.23
N GLN A 151 8.41 -21.15 5.78
CA GLN A 151 8.71 -22.51 5.33
C GLN A 151 8.28 -22.77 3.88
N SER A 152 7.26 -22.06 3.41
CA SER A 152 6.75 -22.15 2.03
C SER A 152 7.52 -21.30 1.03
N GLY A 153 8.55 -20.55 1.46
CA GLY A 153 9.43 -19.81 0.56
C GLY A 153 9.25 -18.29 0.55
N ALA A 154 8.45 -17.72 1.46
CA ALA A 154 8.38 -16.26 1.60
C ALA A 154 9.74 -15.68 2.01
N SER A 155 10.21 -14.68 1.29
CA SER A 155 11.48 -13.98 1.54
C SER A 155 11.36 -12.83 2.55
N ARG A 156 10.15 -12.35 2.81
CA ARG A 156 9.82 -11.24 3.72
C ARG A 156 8.34 -11.29 4.11
N LEU A 157 8.03 -10.86 5.33
CA LEU A 157 6.66 -10.70 5.80
C LEU A 157 6.37 -9.24 6.12
N THR A 158 5.17 -8.76 5.78
CA THR A 158 4.63 -7.50 6.31
C THR A 158 3.41 -7.80 7.16
N VAL A 159 3.45 -7.39 8.43
CA VAL A 159 2.40 -7.69 9.40
C VAL A 159 1.64 -6.43 9.78
N HIS A 160 0.35 -6.36 9.44
CA HIS A 160 -0.52 -5.32 9.96
C HIS A 160 -1.01 -5.74 11.35
N GLY A 161 -0.69 -4.94 12.38
CA GLY A 161 -0.98 -5.19 13.80
C GLY A 161 -2.47 -5.15 14.18
N ARG A 162 -3.36 -5.60 13.29
CA ARG A 162 -4.81 -5.72 13.51
C ARG A 162 -5.34 -7.01 12.92
N THR A 163 -6.42 -7.53 13.49
CA THR A 163 -7.19 -8.62 12.89
C THR A 163 -8.02 -8.11 11.70
N LYS A 164 -8.58 -9.04 10.92
CA LYS A 164 -9.47 -8.69 9.80
C LYS A 164 -10.72 -7.96 10.30
N ASP A 165 -11.34 -8.43 11.39
CA ASP A 165 -12.57 -7.85 11.92
C ASP A 165 -12.39 -6.45 12.53
N GLN A 166 -11.23 -6.17 13.11
CA GLN A 166 -10.88 -4.82 13.53
C GLN A 166 -10.85 -3.82 12.35
N GLY A 167 -10.58 -4.30 11.14
CA GLY A 167 -10.43 -3.42 9.99
C GLY A 167 -9.36 -2.35 10.22
N TYR A 168 -9.82 -1.15 10.62
CA TYR A 168 -8.96 -0.02 10.99
C TYR A 168 -9.32 0.56 12.37
N SER A 169 -10.22 -0.08 13.11
CA SER A 169 -10.66 0.35 14.44
C SER A 169 -9.62 0.01 15.51
N GLY A 170 -9.66 0.70 16.65
CA GLY A 170 -8.72 0.52 17.75
C GLY A 170 -7.28 0.85 17.35
N HIS A 171 -6.31 0.23 18.00
CA HIS A 171 -4.88 0.42 17.79
C HIS A 171 -4.24 -0.83 17.18
N ALA A 172 -3.17 -0.64 16.42
CA ALA A 172 -2.33 -1.73 15.96
C ALA A 172 -1.55 -2.32 17.15
N ASP A 173 -1.60 -3.62 17.32
CA ASP A 173 -0.84 -4.34 18.34
C ASP A 173 0.59 -4.58 17.85
N TRP A 174 1.50 -3.70 18.27
CA TRP A 174 2.91 -3.79 17.94
C TRP A 174 3.62 -4.91 18.73
N GLN A 175 3.11 -5.31 19.92
CA GLN A 175 3.67 -6.44 20.65
C GLN A 175 3.43 -7.77 19.93
N ALA A 176 2.23 -7.95 19.37
CA ALA A 176 1.95 -9.11 18.54
C ALA A 176 2.86 -9.16 17.29
N ILE A 177 3.19 -8.00 16.70
CA ILE A 177 4.19 -7.95 15.61
C ILE A 177 5.58 -8.37 16.11
N ALA A 178 5.98 -7.95 17.32
CA ALA A 178 7.25 -8.37 17.92
C ALA A 178 7.33 -9.88 18.14
N GLU A 179 6.22 -10.53 18.49
CA GLU A 179 6.13 -11.99 18.62
C GLU A 179 6.32 -12.68 17.28
N VAL A 180 5.68 -12.18 16.21
CA VAL A 180 5.91 -12.67 14.85
C VAL A 180 7.38 -12.50 14.45
N LYS A 181 8.00 -11.33 14.74
CA LYS A 181 9.41 -11.09 14.43
C LYS A 181 10.34 -12.10 15.12
N ARG A 182 10.08 -12.45 16.37
CA ARG A 182 10.86 -13.47 17.09
C ARG A 182 10.67 -14.89 16.55
N ALA A 183 9.56 -15.15 15.86
CA ALA A 183 9.19 -16.48 15.42
C ALA A 183 9.79 -16.92 14.07
N VAL A 184 10.33 -15.96 13.29
CA VAL A 184 10.90 -16.21 11.95
C VAL A 184 12.26 -15.54 11.79
N SER A 185 13.11 -16.09 10.91
CA SER A 185 14.45 -15.55 10.62
C SER A 185 14.48 -14.58 9.45
N ILE A 186 13.41 -14.54 8.62
CA ILE A 186 13.29 -13.62 7.50
C ILE A 186 12.92 -12.21 7.96
N PRO A 187 13.14 -11.17 7.15
CA PRO A 187 12.75 -9.80 7.48
C PRO A 187 11.24 -9.68 7.73
N VAL A 188 10.89 -8.99 8.81
CA VAL A 188 9.50 -8.63 9.16
C VAL A 188 9.35 -7.11 9.14
N ILE A 189 8.35 -6.64 8.40
CA ILE A 189 7.99 -5.24 8.28
C ILE A 189 6.75 -4.95 9.12
N ALA A 190 6.86 -4.01 10.06
CA ALA A 190 5.73 -3.61 10.89
C ALA A 190 4.82 -2.61 10.16
N ASN A 191 3.51 -2.83 10.25
CA ASN A 191 2.51 -1.98 9.63
C ASN A 191 1.35 -1.71 10.60
N GLY A 192 0.84 -0.49 10.60
CA GLY A 192 -0.30 -0.02 11.39
C GLY A 192 0.08 1.13 12.32
N ASP A 193 -0.73 2.19 12.28
CA ASP A 193 -0.65 3.40 13.12
C ASP A 193 0.69 4.16 13.10
N ILE A 194 1.47 3.98 12.07
CA ILE A 194 2.71 4.74 11.82
C ILE A 194 2.32 5.96 10.97
N VAL A 195 2.33 7.14 11.57
CA VAL A 195 1.81 8.38 10.97
C VAL A 195 2.77 9.56 11.06
N ASP A 196 3.86 9.42 11.81
CA ASP A 196 4.92 10.42 12.00
C ASP A 196 6.21 9.75 12.50
N ARG A 197 7.25 10.55 12.73
CA ARG A 197 8.54 10.06 13.21
C ARG A 197 8.45 9.45 14.61
N MET A 198 7.64 10.00 15.51
CA MET A 198 7.53 9.51 16.88
C MET A 198 6.88 8.12 16.91
N SER A 199 5.78 7.96 16.20
CA SER A 199 5.13 6.64 16.05
C SER A 199 6.02 5.64 15.31
N ALA A 200 6.85 6.07 14.36
CA ALA A 200 7.81 5.22 13.68
C ALA A 200 8.91 4.72 14.64
N LEU A 201 9.51 5.60 15.45
CA LEU A 201 10.51 5.23 16.44
C LEU A 201 9.93 4.30 17.52
N SER A 202 8.70 4.56 17.96
CA SER A 202 8.00 3.71 18.94
C SER A 202 7.72 2.32 18.35
N ALA A 203 7.23 2.26 17.11
CA ALA A 203 7.00 1.00 16.41
C ALA A 203 8.30 0.21 16.21
N GLU A 204 9.39 0.87 15.79
CA GLU A 204 10.72 0.25 15.65
C GLU A 204 11.19 -0.34 16.99
N SER A 205 11.10 0.43 18.06
CA SER A 205 11.53 0.02 19.42
C SER A 205 10.71 -1.16 19.97
N ILE A 206 9.39 -1.12 19.82
CA ILE A 206 8.50 -2.14 20.39
C ILE A 206 8.54 -3.42 19.57
N THR A 207 8.49 -3.31 18.25
CA THR A 207 8.38 -4.49 17.37
C THR A 207 9.71 -5.19 17.13
N GLY A 208 10.83 -4.48 17.18
CA GLY A 208 12.13 -4.97 16.70
C GLY A 208 12.12 -5.33 15.21
N ALA A 209 11.15 -4.86 14.44
CA ALA A 209 10.99 -5.17 13.02
C ALA A 209 12.17 -4.67 12.18
N ASP A 210 12.37 -5.28 11.02
CA ASP A 210 13.47 -4.94 10.10
C ASP A 210 13.14 -3.74 9.21
N GLY A 211 11.88 -3.32 9.19
CA GLY A 211 11.39 -2.14 8.48
C GLY A 211 9.98 -1.73 8.90
N LEU A 212 9.54 -0.59 8.44
CA LEU A 212 8.25 0.00 8.79
C LEU A 212 7.45 0.32 7.52
N MET A 213 6.17 -0.04 7.48
CA MET A 213 5.29 0.24 6.34
C MET A 213 4.22 1.26 6.70
N ILE A 214 4.17 2.35 5.95
CA ILE A 214 3.24 3.46 6.15
C ILE A 214 2.08 3.31 5.17
N GLY A 215 0.85 3.30 5.69
CA GLY A 215 -0.38 3.30 4.90
C GLY A 215 -1.09 4.65 4.96
N ARG A 216 -2.15 4.74 5.75
CA ARG A 216 -3.01 5.93 5.88
C ARG A 216 -2.27 7.22 6.28
N GLY A 217 -1.11 7.11 6.92
CA GLY A 217 -0.24 8.25 7.22
C GLY A 217 0.24 9.02 5.98
N ALA A 218 0.26 8.37 4.80
CA ALA A 218 0.66 8.99 3.55
C ALA A 218 -0.47 9.76 2.83
N LEU A 219 -1.73 9.64 3.28
CA LEU A 219 -2.87 10.32 2.65
C LEU A 219 -2.74 11.84 2.78
N GLY A 220 -2.62 12.54 1.65
CA GLY A 220 -2.35 13.98 1.61
C GLY A 220 -0.95 14.38 2.06
N ARG A 221 -0.06 13.40 2.26
CA ARG A 221 1.32 13.61 2.72
C ARG A 221 2.30 12.68 1.97
N PRO A 222 2.45 12.81 0.63
CA PRO A 222 3.35 11.94 -0.13
C PRO A 222 4.81 12.03 0.32
N TRP A 223 5.19 13.08 1.03
CA TRP A 223 6.51 13.29 1.61
C TRP A 223 6.74 12.57 2.95
N ILE A 224 5.72 11.89 3.52
CA ILE A 224 5.76 11.37 4.89
C ILE A 224 6.93 10.41 5.16
N LEU A 225 7.28 9.57 4.18
CA LEU A 225 8.38 8.64 4.33
C LEU A 225 9.71 9.40 4.51
N SER A 226 9.96 10.41 3.68
CA SER A 226 11.13 11.28 3.80
C SER A 226 11.12 12.07 5.12
N GLU A 227 9.97 12.60 5.52
CA GLU A 227 9.82 13.33 6.80
C GLU A 227 10.12 12.42 8.00
N ILE A 228 9.65 11.16 8.00
CA ILE A 228 9.96 10.18 9.03
C ILE A 228 11.46 9.86 9.03
N GLU A 229 12.05 9.62 7.87
CA GLU A 229 13.46 9.25 7.73
C GLU A 229 14.41 10.36 8.18
N THR A 230 14.20 11.57 7.69
CA THR A 230 15.08 12.71 7.94
C THR A 230 14.77 13.47 9.25
N GLY A 231 13.54 13.34 9.75
CA GLY A 231 13.02 14.11 10.89
C GLY A 231 12.60 15.54 10.52
N LYS A 232 12.60 15.88 9.24
CA LYS A 232 12.23 17.22 8.74
C LYS A 232 11.26 17.11 7.58
N LYS A 233 10.23 17.94 7.60
CA LYS A 233 9.34 18.09 6.44
C LYS A 233 10.15 18.74 5.30
N PRO A 234 10.13 18.17 4.08
CA PRO A 234 10.75 18.80 2.91
C PRO A 234 10.12 20.16 2.60
N GLU A 235 10.91 21.06 2.02
CA GLU A 235 10.42 22.37 1.55
C GLU A 235 9.80 22.23 0.15
N PHE A 236 8.59 22.70 -0.02
CA PHE A 236 7.86 22.76 -1.30
C PHE A 236 6.66 23.70 -1.19
N ASN A 237 6.19 24.20 -2.34
CA ASN A 237 4.89 24.89 -2.42
C ASN A 237 3.78 23.82 -2.46
N LEU A 238 2.82 23.89 -1.54
CA LEU A 238 1.76 22.90 -1.44
C LEU A 238 0.73 23.01 -2.58
N ALA A 239 0.44 24.23 -3.04
CA ALA A 239 -0.44 24.43 -4.19
C ALA A 239 0.14 23.79 -5.45
N ASP A 240 1.42 24.02 -5.73
CA ASP A 240 2.12 23.43 -6.88
C ASP A 240 2.14 21.89 -6.79
N LEU A 241 2.38 21.34 -5.60
CA LEU A 241 2.39 19.89 -5.38
C LEU A 241 1.02 19.26 -5.67
N VAL A 242 -0.06 19.91 -5.24
CA VAL A 242 -1.44 19.43 -5.47
C VAL A 242 -1.80 19.54 -6.95
N LEU A 243 -1.39 20.62 -7.62
CA LEU A 243 -1.59 20.79 -9.07
C LEU A 243 -0.84 19.75 -9.88
N GLU A 244 0.42 19.50 -9.54
CA GLU A 244 1.21 18.45 -10.18
C GLU A 244 0.57 17.07 -10.02
N HIS A 245 0.09 16.74 -8.80
CA HIS A 245 -0.61 15.47 -8.59
C HIS A 245 -1.89 15.37 -9.44
N LEU A 246 -2.66 16.48 -9.57
CA LEU A 246 -3.81 16.53 -10.47
C LEU A 246 -3.40 16.29 -11.93
N ASP A 247 -2.32 16.92 -12.40
CA ASP A 247 -1.84 16.75 -13.76
C ASP A 247 -1.39 15.31 -14.03
N LEU A 248 -0.64 14.67 -13.13
CA LEU A 248 -0.30 13.25 -13.21
C LEU A 248 -1.54 12.33 -13.26
N MET A 249 -2.58 12.67 -12.49
CA MET A 249 -3.87 11.94 -12.54
C MET A 249 -4.57 12.10 -13.89
N LEU A 250 -4.54 13.30 -14.47
CA LEU A 250 -5.10 13.56 -15.79
C LEU A 250 -4.33 12.83 -16.90
N ASP A 251 -3.02 12.82 -16.83
CA ASP A 251 -2.16 12.09 -17.78
C ASP A 251 -2.41 10.57 -17.69
N TYR A 252 -2.56 10.06 -16.50
CA TYR A 252 -2.75 8.62 -16.27
C TYR A 252 -4.17 8.16 -16.58
N TYR A 253 -5.21 8.90 -16.19
CA TYR A 253 -6.63 8.49 -16.29
C TYR A 253 -7.42 9.25 -17.35
N GLY A 254 -6.82 10.20 -18.07
CA GLY A 254 -7.54 11.15 -18.93
C GLY A 254 -8.47 12.04 -18.09
N LEU A 255 -9.56 12.49 -18.66
CA LEU A 255 -10.53 13.36 -17.95
C LEU A 255 -11.13 12.71 -16.69
N HIS A 256 -11.17 11.37 -16.61
CA HIS A 256 -11.59 10.66 -15.39
C HIS A 256 -10.65 10.95 -14.21
N GLY A 257 -9.40 11.31 -14.47
CA GLY A 257 -8.39 11.67 -13.47
C GLY A 257 -8.83 12.78 -12.53
N LEU A 258 -9.60 13.77 -13.00
CA LEU A 258 -10.18 14.78 -12.13
C LEU A 258 -11.08 14.16 -11.04
N LYS A 259 -11.93 13.21 -11.40
CA LYS A 259 -12.80 12.52 -10.42
C LYS A 259 -12.00 11.72 -9.40
N VAL A 260 -10.94 11.04 -9.84
CA VAL A 260 -10.04 10.27 -8.96
C VAL A 260 -9.23 11.20 -8.05
N ALA A 261 -8.75 12.33 -8.57
CA ALA A 261 -7.94 13.29 -7.83
C ALA A 261 -8.68 13.96 -6.66
N ARG A 262 -10.00 14.10 -6.71
CA ARG A 262 -10.80 14.83 -5.71
C ARG A 262 -10.54 14.37 -4.27
N LYS A 263 -10.40 13.07 -4.04
CA LYS A 263 -10.08 12.53 -2.70
C LYS A 263 -8.68 12.92 -2.24
N HIS A 264 -7.70 12.94 -3.15
CA HIS A 264 -6.33 13.37 -2.84
C HIS A 264 -6.28 14.86 -2.54
N ILE A 265 -6.96 15.69 -3.33
CA ILE A 265 -7.10 17.14 -3.08
C ILE A 265 -7.68 17.39 -1.68
N ALA A 266 -8.75 16.67 -1.31
CA ALA A 266 -9.33 16.77 0.03
C ALA A 266 -8.38 16.33 1.15
N TRP A 267 -7.56 15.29 0.92
CA TRP A 267 -6.57 14.85 1.91
C TRP A 267 -5.44 15.88 2.08
N TYR A 268 -4.96 16.53 1.02
CA TYR A 268 -4.00 17.63 1.12
C TYR A 268 -4.54 18.82 1.92
N ALA A 269 -5.85 19.08 1.79
CA ALA A 269 -6.54 20.18 2.47
C ALA A 269 -6.91 19.86 3.93
N LYS A 270 -6.69 18.62 4.39
CA LYS A 270 -7.08 18.19 5.75
C LYS A 270 -6.43 19.06 6.82
N GLY A 271 -7.26 19.55 7.74
CA GLY A 271 -6.83 20.42 8.85
C GLY A 271 -6.77 21.92 8.51
N LYS A 272 -6.98 22.30 7.25
CA LYS A 272 -7.02 23.72 6.84
C LYS A 272 -8.41 24.34 7.06
N LYS A 273 -8.44 25.63 7.35
CA LYS A 273 -9.68 26.41 7.47
C LYS A 273 -10.41 26.43 6.12
N GLY A 274 -11.74 26.36 6.12
CA GLY A 274 -12.53 26.39 4.88
C GLY A 274 -12.58 25.07 4.09
N LEU A 275 -12.02 23.97 4.60
CA LEU A 275 -12.00 22.66 3.94
C LEU A 275 -13.38 22.22 3.41
N ALA A 276 -14.43 22.35 4.22
CA ALA A 276 -15.78 21.87 3.84
C ALA A 276 -16.32 22.61 2.62
N GLU A 277 -16.22 23.94 2.60
CA GLU A 277 -16.65 24.77 1.48
C GLU A 277 -15.81 24.52 0.21
N PHE A 278 -14.47 24.42 0.38
CA PHE A 278 -13.56 24.09 -0.70
C PHE A 278 -13.92 22.73 -1.34
N CYS A 279 -14.11 21.70 -0.53
CA CYS A 279 -14.48 20.37 -1.03
C CYS A 279 -15.83 20.38 -1.76
N GLN A 280 -16.84 21.09 -1.24
CA GLN A 280 -18.16 21.22 -1.92
C GLN A 280 -18.02 21.79 -3.32
N LYS A 281 -17.18 22.82 -3.51
CA LYS A 281 -16.92 23.45 -4.80
C LYS A 281 -16.12 22.53 -5.73
N VAL A 282 -15.01 21.97 -5.27
CA VAL A 282 -14.13 21.11 -6.08
C VAL A 282 -14.81 19.80 -6.51
N TYR A 283 -15.71 19.26 -5.68
CA TYR A 283 -16.37 17.99 -5.99
C TYR A 283 -17.40 18.08 -7.12
N VAL A 284 -17.94 19.26 -7.40
CA VAL A 284 -18.95 19.46 -8.46
C VAL A 284 -18.37 20.13 -9.70
N GLU A 285 -17.27 20.88 -9.58
CA GLU A 285 -16.66 21.57 -10.71
C GLU A 285 -16.04 20.57 -11.70
N THR A 286 -16.26 20.82 -13.00
CA THR A 286 -15.77 19.98 -14.11
C THR A 286 -14.82 20.73 -15.05
N ASP A 287 -14.81 22.07 -14.99
CA ASP A 287 -13.86 22.89 -15.73
C ASP A 287 -12.47 22.82 -15.04
N LEU A 288 -11.51 22.22 -15.73
CA LEU A 288 -10.15 22.03 -15.22
C LEU A 288 -9.45 23.36 -14.88
N LYS A 289 -9.69 24.43 -15.65
CA LYS A 289 -9.10 25.74 -15.37
C LYS A 289 -9.61 26.30 -14.04
N LYS A 290 -10.93 26.18 -13.82
CA LYS A 290 -11.55 26.60 -12.55
C LYS A 290 -11.08 25.76 -11.38
N VAL A 291 -10.98 24.42 -11.54
CA VAL A 291 -10.45 23.54 -10.48
C VAL A 291 -9.02 23.92 -10.12
N LYS A 292 -8.15 24.13 -11.12
CA LYS A 292 -6.76 24.54 -10.86
C LYS A 292 -6.69 25.89 -10.16
N GLN A 293 -7.56 26.86 -10.53
CA GLN A 293 -7.62 28.15 -9.85
C GLN A 293 -8.11 27.99 -8.41
N MET A 294 -9.17 27.22 -8.16
CA MET A 294 -9.64 26.95 -6.79
C MET A 294 -8.56 26.32 -5.90
N ILE A 295 -7.73 25.40 -6.46
CA ILE A 295 -6.61 24.81 -5.73
C ILE A 295 -5.59 25.88 -5.36
N LYS A 296 -5.19 26.75 -6.30
CA LYS A 296 -4.25 27.85 -6.02
C LYS A 296 -4.79 28.75 -4.93
N ASP A 297 -6.01 29.30 -5.12
CA ASP A 297 -6.62 30.23 -4.19
C ASP A 297 -6.73 29.64 -2.77
N PHE A 298 -7.03 28.33 -2.65
CA PHE A 298 -7.18 27.68 -1.35
C PHE A 298 -5.84 27.41 -0.66
N PHE A 299 -4.81 26.99 -1.37
CA PHE A 299 -3.54 26.60 -0.76
C PHE A 299 -2.53 27.75 -0.65
N GLU A 300 -2.68 28.82 -1.46
CA GLU A 300 -1.84 30.05 -1.39
C GLU A 300 -2.48 31.15 -0.53
N GLY A 301 -3.81 31.13 -0.36
CA GLY A 301 -4.56 32.17 0.37
C GLY A 301 -4.45 32.10 1.91
N GLU A 302 -3.65 31.18 2.45
CA GLU A 302 -3.34 31.06 3.88
C GLU A 302 -1.96 31.67 4.20
N GLY A 303 -1.77 32.95 3.91
CA GLY A 303 -0.67 33.76 4.39
C GLY A 303 -1.07 34.58 5.61
#